data_0ba274ece9b6716b758c5fe7a95d80e2
#
_entry.id   0ba274ece9b6716b758c5fe7a95d80e2
#
_cell.length_a   1.000
_cell.length_b   1.000
_cell.length_c   1.000
_cell.angle_alpha   90.00
_cell.angle_beta   90.00
_cell.angle_gamma   90.00
#
_symmetry.space_group_name_H-M   'P 1'
#
loop_
_entity.id
_entity.type
_entity.pdbx_description
1 polymer ?
#
loop_
_entity_poly.entity_id
_entity_poly.type
_entity_poly.pdbx_seq_one_letter_code
_entity_poly.pdbx_strand_id
1 'polypeptide(L)'
;MCTRRNFLQLGASGLTAAVAGTTVTPAEIADKTRRFHFVQVDVFGSQPLQGNPLSVFTDARGLSDLEMQAIARETNLEETTFIFPRDPAVENERGVKVRIFTPDQELPFAGHPTLGTAMVIRNRLQAANARRAPARQIVLELKVGSIPVAFTTDADGHVFGEMHQKDPTFGRIHDREAVAGLMGIKPTDISDEAPIQTISTGLPFAIVPIKERTTLQSLRPDQEKIRTYVEQEPDLAWLYYVTRDTQDPTIGLRARGIYPVGEDPATGSASGCTAAWMVRYGLANTDQTVHIEQGVEINRPSQIFVRAGREGDKVLNVRVGGNVVGIAEGEYSL
;
A
#
# COMPACT_ATOMS: atom_id res chain seq x y z
N MET A 1 18.44 -35.20 -21.01
CA MET A 1 17.17 -35.82 -21.46
C MET A 1 16.82 -36.92 -20.44
N CYS A 2 15.94 -36.60 -19.51
CA CYS A 2 15.42 -37.57 -18.55
C CYS A 2 13.90 -37.57 -18.68
N THR A 3 13.37 -38.64 -19.26
CA THR A 3 11.99 -38.83 -19.66
C THR A 3 11.13 -39.21 -18.44
N ARG A 4 10.02 -38.52 -18.26
CA ARG A 4 8.91 -38.81 -17.34
C ARG A 4 8.17 -40.09 -17.75
N ARG A 5 8.70 -41.26 -17.40
CA ARG A 5 7.96 -42.52 -17.48
C ARG A 5 8.69 -43.54 -16.63
N ASN A 6 8.38 -43.67 -15.34
CA ASN A 6 8.61 -44.83 -14.49
C ASN A 6 8.22 -44.51 -13.02
N PHE A 7 6.95 -44.26 -12.76
CA PHE A 7 6.45 -44.14 -11.38
C PHE A 7 5.09 -44.83 -11.19
N LEU A 8 4.90 -45.98 -11.90
CA LEU A 8 3.73 -46.81 -11.68
C LEU A 8 4.11 -48.25 -12.00
N GLN A 9 4.81 -48.92 -11.08
CA GLN A 9 4.78 -50.41 -10.92
C GLN A 9 5.65 -50.75 -9.70
N LEU A 10 5.03 -50.86 -8.54
CA LEU A 10 5.51 -51.75 -7.47
C LEU A 10 4.28 -52.38 -6.80
N GLY A 11 4.32 -53.67 -6.79
CA GLY A 11 3.28 -54.62 -6.66
C GLY A 11 2.49 -54.64 -5.34
N ALA A 12 1.29 -55.10 -5.48
CA ALA A 12 0.42 -55.57 -4.43
C ALA A 12 0.99 -56.82 -3.77
N SER A 13 1.19 -56.76 -2.45
CA SER A 13 1.24 -57.95 -1.59
C SER A 13 0.50 -57.57 -0.29
N GLY A 14 -0.58 -58.27 -0.05
CA GLY A 14 -1.56 -57.97 0.96
C GLY A 14 -1.09 -58.15 2.40
N LEU A 15 -1.65 -57.30 3.25
CA LEU A 15 -1.98 -57.63 4.66
C LEU A 15 -3.30 -56.93 4.97
N THR A 16 -4.39 -57.66 5.05
CA THR A 16 -5.69 -57.20 5.55
C THR A 16 -5.61 -57.06 7.07
N ALA A 17 -5.35 -55.81 7.52
CA ALA A 17 -5.70 -55.42 8.87
C ALA A 17 -6.97 -54.58 8.75
N ALA A 18 -8.09 -55.09 9.26
CA ALA A 18 -9.35 -54.37 9.39
C ALA A 18 -9.17 -53.27 10.46
N VAL A 19 -8.78 -52.08 10.02
CA VAL A 19 -8.92 -50.85 10.81
C VAL A 19 -10.33 -50.37 10.50
N ALA A 20 -11.21 -50.33 11.52
CA ALA A 20 -12.49 -49.65 11.46
C ALA A 20 -12.19 -48.14 11.33
N GLY A 21 -11.88 -47.69 10.13
CA GLY A 21 -11.75 -46.30 9.78
C GLY A 21 -13.16 -45.76 9.56
N THR A 22 -13.60 -44.84 10.42
CA THR A 22 -14.69 -43.94 10.10
C THR A 22 -14.32 -43.19 8.82
N THR A 23 -14.90 -43.60 7.70
CA THR A 23 -14.78 -42.90 6.42
C THR A 23 -15.56 -41.57 6.59
N VAL A 24 -14.85 -40.48 6.78
CA VAL A 24 -15.42 -39.14 6.72
C VAL A 24 -15.88 -38.92 5.29
N THR A 25 -17.19 -38.75 5.08
CA THR A 25 -17.74 -38.52 3.76
C THR A 25 -17.35 -37.13 3.25
N PRO A 26 -17.21 -36.90 1.92
CA PRO A 26 -16.96 -35.57 1.37
C PRO A 26 -17.95 -34.50 1.82
N ALA A 27 -19.19 -34.88 2.14
CA ALA A 27 -20.24 -33.99 2.67
C ALA A 27 -19.94 -33.51 4.12
N GLU A 28 -19.31 -34.35 4.97
CA GLU A 28 -18.93 -33.96 6.33
C GLU A 28 -17.70 -33.03 6.38
N ILE A 29 -16.86 -33.04 5.34
CA ILE A 29 -15.75 -32.11 5.18
C ILE A 29 -16.28 -30.74 4.68
N ALA A 30 -17.28 -30.72 3.81
CA ALA A 30 -17.88 -29.48 3.26
C ALA A 30 -18.60 -28.64 4.33
N ASP A 31 -19.11 -29.24 5.40
CA ASP A 31 -19.87 -28.54 6.45
C ASP A 31 -18.99 -27.75 7.46
N LYS A 32 -17.67 -27.87 7.36
CA LYS A 32 -16.72 -27.15 8.22
C LYS A 32 -15.90 -26.08 7.49
N THR A 33 -16.01 -25.99 6.18
CA THR A 33 -15.22 -25.05 5.37
C THR A 33 -15.81 -23.64 5.45
N ARG A 34 -15.09 -22.72 6.08
CA ARG A 34 -15.44 -21.29 6.11
C ARG A 34 -14.98 -20.64 4.82
N ARG A 35 -15.79 -19.76 4.24
CA ARG A 35 -15.47 -19.06 2.99
C ARG A 35 -15.37 -17.56 3.25
N PHE A 36 -14.31 -16.95 2.71
CA PHE A 36 -14.01 -15.54 2.85
C PHE A 36 -13.82 -14.91 1.47
N HIS A 37 -14.76 -14.06 1.10
CA HIS A 37 -14.72 -13.36 -0.19
C HIS A 37 -13.67 -12.25 -0.18
N PHE A 38 -12.88 -12.18 -1.26
CA PHE A 38 -11.90 -11.12 -1.48
C PHE A 38 -12.11 -10.45 -2.84
N VAL A 39 -11.66 -9.20 -2.92
CA VAL A 39 -11.52 -8.42 -4.16
C VAL A 39 -10.06 -7.99 -4.26
N GLN A 40 -9.44 -8.25 -5.40
CA GLN A 40 -8.11 -7.75 -5.72
C GLN A 40 -8.22 -6.51 -6.59
N VAL A 41 -7.49 -5.47 -6.22
CA VAL A 41 -7.44 -4.19 -6.93
C VAL A 41 -6.00 -3.74 -7.13
N ASP A 42 -5.77 -2.93 -8.17
CA ASP A 42 -4.53 -2.18 -8.36
C ASP A 42 -4.76 -0.72 -7.97
N VAL A 43 -4.06 -0.24 -6.96
CA VAL A 43 -4.19 1.10 -6.40
C VAL A 43 -3.14 2.02 -7.01
N PHE A 44 -3.53 3.25 -7.37
CA PHE A 44 -2.71 4.20 -8.13
C PHE A 44 -2.39 3.76 -9.56
N GLY A 45 -3.10 2.77 -10.08
CA GLY A 45 -3.03 2.36 -11.48
C GLY A 45 -4.05 3.11 -12.33
N SER A 46 -3.70 3.41 -13.58
CA SER A 46 -4.65 3.92 -14.59
C SER A 46 -5.23 2.79 -15.44
N GLN A 47 -4.59 1.64 -15.45
CA GLN A 47 -4.97 0.44 -16.19
C GLN A 47 -4.70 -0.81 -15.33
N PRO A 48 -5.32 -1.95 -15.64
CA PRO A 48 -4.98 -3.22 -14.99
C PRO A 48 -3.48 -3.53 -15.08
N LEU A 49 -2.94 -4.13 -14.01
CA LEU A 49 -1.54 -4.54 -13.88
C LEU A 49 -0.55 -3.37 -13.75
N GLN A 50 -1.06 -2.18 -13.43
CA GLN A 50 -0.30 -1.00 -13.00
C GLN A 50 -0.64 -0.64 -11.56
N GLY A 51 0.18 0.21 -10.92
CA GLY A 51 -0.08 0.57 -9.52
C GLY A 51 0.32 -0.50 -8.52
N ASN A 52 -0.17 -0.39 -7.30
CA ASN A 52 0.14 -1.28 -6.19
C ASN A 52 -1.01 -2.29 -5.96
N PRO A 53 -0.76 -3.60 -6.08
CA PRO A 53 -1.80 -4.61 -5.90
C PRO A 53 -2.21 -4.73 -4.44
N LEU A 54 -3.51 -4.89 -4.20
CA LEU A 54 -4.10 -5.05 -2.88
C LEU A 54 -5.18 -6.12 -2.90
N SER A 55 -5.14 -7.04 -1.94
CA SER A 55 -6.23 -7.97 -1.67
C SER A 55 -7.08 -7.45 -0.51
N VAL A 56 -8.40 -7.33 -0.73
CA VAL A 56 -9.37 -6.80 0.24
C VAL A 56 -10.36 -7.88 0.61
N PHE A 57 -10.26 -8.44 1.82
CA PHE A 57 -11.25 -9.37 2.37
C PHE A 57 -12.47 -8.58 2.85
N THR A 58 -13.62 -8.80 2.23
CA THR A 58 -14.79 -7.93 2.34
C THR A 58 -15.66 -8.20 3.57
N ASP A 59 -15.47 -9.33 4.23
CA ASP A 59 -16.02 -9.69 5.54
C ASP A 59 -15.06 -10.66 6.25
N ALA A 60 -14.31 -10.15 7.20
CA ALA A 60 -13.30 -10.91 7.95
C ALA A 60 -13.82 -11.40 9.31
N ARG A 61 -15.12 -11.29 9.59
CA ARG A 61 -15.70 -11.80 10.82
C ARG A 61 -15.48 -13.30 10.92
N GLY A 62 -14.99 -13.75 12.07
CA GLY A 62 -14.65 -15.16 12.31
C GLY A 62 -13.20 -15.54 11.96
N LEU A 63 -12.40 -14.65 11.33
CA LEU A 63 -10.95 -14.85 11.22
C LEU A 63 -10.25 -14.46 12.53
N SER A 64 -9.32 -15.29 12.95
CA SER A 64 -8.37 -14.99 14.02
C SER A 64 -7.21 -14.14 13.50
N ASP A 65 -6.43 -13.53 14.40
CA ASP A 65 -5.22 -12.79 14.06
C ASP A 65 -4.20 -13.65 13.32
N LEU A 66 -4.03 -14.92 13.72
CA LEU A 66 -3.12 -15.86 13.08
C LEU A 66 -3.57 -16.21 11.65
N GLU A 67 -4.88 -16.38 11.44
CA GLU A 67 -5.43 -16.66 10.10
C GLU A 67 -5.28 -15.46 9.18
N MET A 68 -5.55 -14.24 9.65
CA MET A 68 -5.32 -13.03 8.85
C MET A 68 -3.85 -12.87 8.46
N GLN A 69 -2.93 -13.12 9.39
CA GLN A 69 -1.51 -13.09 9.10
C GLN A 69 -1.09 -14.21 8.13
N ALA A 70 -1.68 -15.40 8.24
CA ALA A 70 -1.41 -16.51 7.31
C ALA A 70 -1.94 -16.21 5.90
N ILE A 71 -3.13 -15.64 5.79
CA ILE A 71 -3.71 -15.18 4.53
C ILE A 71 -2.83 -14.10 3.88
N ALA A 72 -2.34 -13.13 4.66
CA ALA A 72 -1.45 -12.09 4.15
C ALA A 72 -0.14 -12.67 3.58
N ARG A 73 0.40 -13.72 4.19
CA ARG A 73 1.56 -14.47 3.64
C ARG A 73 1.20 -15.24 2.36
N GLU A 74 0.01 -15.85 2.33
CA GLU A 74 -0.45 -16.64 1.19
C GLU A 74 -0.71 -15.75 -0.03
N THR A 75 -1.32 -14.57 0.15
CA THR A 75 -1.51 -13.59 -0.92
C THR A 75 -0.17 -13.06 -1.44
N ASN A 76 0.82 -12.95 -0.55
CA ASN A 76 2.18 -12.48 -0.84
C ASN A 76 2.21 -11.14 -1.61
N LEU A 77 1.25 -10.27 -1.30
CA LEU A 77 1.20 -8.88 -1.74
C LEU A 77 1.84 -7.99 -0.68
N GLU A 78 2.21 -6.75 -1.03
CA GLU A 78 2.77 -5.78 -0.08
C GLU A 78 1.87 -5.66 1.15
N GLU A 79 0.55 -5.54 0.95
CA GLU A 79 -0.45 -5.63 2.01
C GLU A 79 -1.72 -6.37 1.58
N THR A 80 -2.42 -6.86 2.62
CA THR A 80 -3.77 -7.43 2.54
C THR A 80 -4.63 -6.75 3.60
N THR A 81 -5.87 -6.40 3.24
CA THR A 81 -6.80 -5.75 4.15
C THR A 81 -7.99 -6.62 4.49
N PHE A 82 -8.48 -6.44 5.71
CA PHE A 82 -9.58 -7.19 6.30
C PHE A 82 -10.65 -6.24 6.82
N ILE A 83 -11.83 -6.26 6.21
CA ILE A 83 -12.98 -5.46 6.62
C ILE A 83 -13.77 -6.24 7.67
N PHE A 84 -14.13 -5.56 8.76
CA PHE A 84 -15.00 -6.06 9.82
C PHE A 84 -16.33 -5.29 9.82
N PRO A 85 -17.33 -5.73 9.02
CA PRO A 85 -18.63 -5.07 8.99
C PRO A 85 -19.28 -5.04 10.36
N ARG A 86 -19.86 -3.88 10.72
CA ARG A 86 -20.53 -3.64 12.00
C ARG A 86 -21.94 -3.11 11.76
N ASP A 87 -22.65 -2.87 12.87
CA ASP A 87 -23.94 -2.17 12.81
C ASP A 87 -23.77 -0.82 12.09
N PRO A 88 -24.67 -0.46 11.17
CA PRO A 88 -24.60 0.80 10.43
C PRO A 88 -24.53 2.06 11.32
N ALA A 89 -25.13 2.05 12.51
CA ALA A 89 -25.06 3.18 13.43
C ALA A 89 -23.61 3.38 13.92
N VAL A 90 -22.91 2.27 14.24
CA VAL A 90 -21.49 2.30 14.65
C VAL A 90 -20.57 2.74 13.49
N GLU A 91 -20.85 2.26 12.27
CA GLU A 91 -20.06 2.65 11.08
C GLU A 91 -20.28 4.12 10.72
N ASN A 92 -21.48 4.65 10.89
CA ASN A 92 -21.74 6.08 10.68
C ASN A 92 -21.00 6.98 11.68
N GLU A 93 -20.82 6.53 12.92
CA GLU A 93 -20.11 7.28 13.95
C GLU A 93 -18.59 7.15 13.83
N ARG A 94 -18.07 5.93 13.62
CA ARG A 94 -16.65 5.61 13.74
C ARG A 94 -15.97 5.32 12.41
N GLY A 95 -16.72 5.04 11.37
CA GLY A 95 -16.23 4.51 10.10
C GLY A 95 -16.25 2.98 10.04
N VAL A 96 -15.90 2.43 8.88
CA VAL A 96 -15.79 0.98 8.64
C VAL A 96 -14.48 0.47 9.25
N LYS A 97 -14.56 -0.54 10.12
CA LYS A 97 -13.37 -1.12 10.76
C LYS A 97 -12.57 -1.94 9.76
N VAL A 98 -11.27 -1.61 9.63
CA VAL A 98 -10.33 -2.30 8.74
C VAL A 98 -9.03 -2.58 9.46
N ARG A 99 -8.45 -3.76 9.18
CA ARG A 99 -7.11 -4.14 9.62
C ARG A 99 -6.22 -4.36 8.40
N ILE A 100 -4.95 -4.01 8.50
CA ILE A 100 -3.97 -4.03 7.41
C ILE A 100 -2.81 -4.93 7.82
N PHE A 101 -2.45 -5.89 6.97
CA PHE A 101 -1.36 -6.83 7.21
C PHE A 101 -0.40 -6.84 6.04
N THR A 102 0.90 -6.79 6.32
CA THR A 102 1.96 -7.24 5.41
C THR A 102 2.13 -8.76 5.56
N PRO A 103 2.92 -9.44 4.73
CA PRO A 103 3.30 -10.83 4.96
C PRO A 103 3.93 -11.09 6.33
N ASP A 104 4.54 -10.08 6.96
CA ASP A 104 5.27 -10.23 8.22
C ASP A 104 4.49 -9.79 9.46
N GLN A 105 3.69 -8.72 9.37
CA GLN A 105 3.06 -8.09 10.53
C GLN A 105 1.81 -7.27 10.20
N GLU A 106 1.04 -6.95 11.24
CA GLU A 106 -0.06 -5.99 11.14
C GLU A 106 0.45 -4.55 11.26
N LEU A 107 0.04 -3.69 10.31
CA LEU A 107 0.36 -2.27 10.30
C LEU A 107 -0.75 -1.42 10.92
N PRO A 108 -0.40 -0.32 11.62
CA PRO A 108 -1.38 0.62 12.14
C PRO A 108 -2.04 1.48 11.05
N PHE A 109 -1.34 1.67 9.94
CA PHE A 109 -1.74 2.47 8.78
C PHE A 109 -0.88 2.11 7.57
N ALA A 110 -1.46 2.15 6.38
CA ALA A 110 -0.74 2.13 5.10
C ALA A 110 -1.56 2.91 4.04
N GLY A 111 -0.87 3.58 3.12
CA GLY A 111 -1.49 4.53 2.19
C GLY A 111 -2.37 3.87 1.15
N HIS A 112 -1.78 3.03 0.25
CA HIS A 112 -2.55 2.40 -0.81
C HIS A 112 -3.61 1.42 -0.29
N PRO A 113 -3.42 0.66 0.83
CA PRO A 113 -4.45 -0.19 1.38
C PRO A 113 -5.69 0.59 1.85
N THR A 114 -5.48 1.77 2.43
CA THR A 114 -6.56 2.67 2.85
C THR A 114 -7.40 3.12 1.66
N LEU A 115 -6.76 3.63 0.60
CA LEU A 115 -7.44 4.09 -0.60
C LEU A 115 -8.17 2.96 -1.34
N GLY A 116 -7.48 1.83 -1.55
CA GLY A 116 -8.04 0.67 -2.25
C GLY A 116 -9.23 0.06 -1.53
N THR A 117 -9.13 -0.13 -0.19
CA THR A 117 -10.23 -0.66 0.61
C THR A 117 -11.44 0.26 0.61
N ALA A 118 -11.24 1.58 0.74
CA ALA A 118 -12.35 2.54 0.69
C ALA A 118 -13.05 2.52 -0.68
N MET A 119 -12.31 2.37 -1.79
CA MET A 119 -12.89 2.22 -3.12
C MET A 119 -13.70 0.93 -3.26
N VAL A 120 -13.17 -0.20 -2.76
CA VAL A 120 -13.92 -1.47 -2.76
C VAL A 120 -15.23 -1.34 -1.99
N ILE A 121 -15.21 -0.73 -0.80
CA ILE A 121 -16.43 -0.49 -0.01
C ILE A 121 -17.43 0.38 -0.79
N ARG A 122 -16.95 1.51 -1.37
CA ARG A 122 -17.79 2.41 -2.18
C ARG A 122 -18.46 1.67 -3.32
N ASN A 123 -17.71 0.89 -4.08
CA ASN A 123 -18.22 0.16 -5.25
C ASN A 123 -19.21 -0.93 -4.83
N ARG A 124 -18.98 -1.64 -3.73
CA ARG A 124 -19.93 -2.63 -3.19
C ARG A 124 -21.24 -1.99 -2.72
N LEU A 125 -21.18 -0.84 -2.04
CA LEU A 125 -22.38 -0.09 -1.64
C LEU A 125 -23.18 0.37 -2.87
N GLN A 126 -22.52 0.77 -3.94
CA GLN A 126 -23.15 1.15 -5.20
C GLN A 126 -23.79 -0.06 -5.90
N ALA A 127 -23.09 -1.20 -5.96
CA ALA A 127 -23.61 -2.43 -6.54
C ALA A 127 -24.83 -2.97 -5.77
N ALA A 128 -24.81 -2.90 -4.44
CA ALA A 128 -25.93 -3.31 -3.59
C ALA A 128 -27.19 -2.45 -3.79
N ASN A 129 -27.04 -1.20 -4.20
CA ASN A 129 -28.15 -0.30 -4.47
C ASN A 129 -27.81 0.71 -5.60
N ALA A 130 -27.97 0.26 -6.83
CA ALA A 130 -27.67 1.07 -8.02
C ALA A 130 -28.51 2.37 -8.15
N ARG A 131 -29.65 2.49 -7.43
CA ARG A 131 -30.48 3.70 -7.42
C ARG A 131 -29.99 4.74 -6.42
N ARG A 132 -29.13 4.35 -5.49
CA ARG A 132 -28.54 5.28 -4.51
C ARG A 132 -27.43 6.08 -5.20
N ALA A 133 -27.34 7.38 -4.89
CA ALA A 133 -26.19 8.17 -5.32
C ALA A 133 -24.89 7.55 -4.75
N PRO A 134 -23.82 7.47 -5.55
CA PRO A 134 -22.53 6.95 -5.06
C PRO A 134 -22.05 7.69 -3.83
N ALA A 135 -21.48 6.96 -2.88
CA ALA A 135 -20.88 7.58 -1.70
C ALA A 135 -19.75 8.55 -2.11
N ARG A 136 -19.84 9.78 -1.63
CA ARG A 136 -18.80 10.82 -1.86
C ARG A 136 -17.63 10.71 -0.89
N GLN A 137 -17.83 9.98 0.20
CA GLN A 137 -16.82 9.75 1.22
C GLN A 137 -17.04 8.40 1.88
N ILE A 138 -15.96 7.70 2.17
CA ILE A 138 -15.91 6.54 3.07
C ILE A 138 -14.92 6.88 4.18
N VAL A 139 -15.29 6.61 5.42
CA VAL A 139 -14.39 6.74 6.57
C VAL A 139 -13.97 5.34 7.00
N LEU A 140 -12.67 5.10 7.09
CA LEU A 140 -12.12 3.85 7.64
C LEU A 140 -11.66 4.06 9.06
N GLU A 141 -12.02 3.14 9.96
CA GLU A 141 -11.47 3.07 11.32
C GLU A 141 -10.25 2.13 11.30
N LEU A 142 -9.07 2.73 11.39
CA LEU A 142 -7.77 2.06 11.45
C LEU A 142 -7.17 2.16 12.86
N LYS A 143 -6.06 1.47 13.14
CA LYS A 143 -5.36 1.59 14.44
C LYS A 143 -4.88 3.02 14.74
N VAL A 144 -4.54 3.81 13.73
CA VAL A 144 -4.15 5.23 13.88
C VAL A 144 -5.33 6.18 14.10
N GLY A 145 -6.57 5.67 14.01
CA GLY A 145 -7.81 6.46 14.10
C GLY A 145 -8.58 6.47 12.78
N SER A 146 -9.57 7.35 12.68
CA SER A 146 -10.44 7.47 11.51
C SER A 146 -9.75 8.20 10.37
N ILE A 147 -9.75 7.59 9.19
CA ILE A 147 -9.17 8.15 7.96
C ILE A 147 -10.28 8.32 6.92
N PRO A 148 -10.67 9.54 6.59
CA PRO A 148 -11.63 9.81 5.53
C PRO A 148 -10.98 9.70 4.15
N VAL A 149 -11.70 9.06 3.23
CA VAL A 149 -11.38 8.98 1.80
C VAL A 149 -12.54 9.60 1.02
N ALA A 150 -12.27 10.71 0.35
CA ALA A 150 -13.23 11.40 -0.50
C ALA A 150 -13.15 10.86 -1.94
N PHE A 151 -14.26 10.95 -2.67
CA PHE A 151 -14.33 10.48 -4.07
C PHE A 151 -14.91 11.57 -4.96
N THR A 152 -14.28 11.76 -6.10
CA THR A 152 -14.77 12.54 -7.23
C THR A 152 -14.98 11.63 -8.43
N THR A 153 -15.91 11.97 -9.29
CA THR A 153 -16.14 11.24 -10.54
C THR A 153 -16.05 12.26 -11.67
N ASP A 154 -15.24 11.97 -12.67
CA ASP A 154 -15.11 12.83 -13.85
C ASP A 154 -16.30 12.65 -14.82
N ALA A 155 -16.27 13.38 -15.94
CA ALA A 155 -17.32 13.35 -16.95
C ALA A 155 -17.42 11.98 -17.66
N ASP A 156 -16.34 11.23 -17.71
CA ASP A 156 -16.23 9.92 -18.35
C ASP A 156 -16.59 8.78 -17.38
N GLY A 157 -16.88 9.11 -16.12
CA GLY A 157 -17.28 8.15 -15.09
C GLY A 157 -16.12 7.53 -14.31
N HIS A 158 -14.87 7.95 -14.55
CA HIS A 158 -13.74 7.47 -13.76
C HIS A 158 -13.78 8.03 -12.35
N VAL A 159 -13.49 7.18 -11.39
CA VAL A 159 -13.54 7.54 -9.98
C VAL A 159 -12.13 7.77 -9.45
N PHE A 160 -11.90 8.97 -8.96
CA PHE A 160 -10.69 9.35 -8.26
C PHE A 160 -10.96 9.37 -6.75
N GLY A 161 -10.12 8.67 -5.98
CA GLY A 161 -10.16 8.67 -4.52
C GLY A 161 -9.03 9.51 -3.94
N GLU A 162 -9.33 10.25 -2.88
CA GLU A 162 -8.35 11.08 -2.16
C GLU A 162 -8.50 10.84 -0.66
N MET A 163 -7.46 10.29 -0.01
CA MET A 163 -7.42 10.14 1.43
C MET A 163 -6.81 11.36 2.10
N HIS A 164 -7.35 11.74 3.25
CA HIS A 164 -6.81 12.76 4.12
C HIS A 164 -5.93 12.09 5.18
N GLN A 165 -4.64 12.29 5.09
CA GLN A 165 -3.67 11.78 6.07
C GLN A 165 -3.62 12.68 7.31
N LYS A 166 -2.91 12.25 8.35
CA LYS A 166 -2.67 13.09 9.53
C LYS A 166 -1.82 14.31 9.16
N ASP A 167 -1.98 15.38 9.91
CA ASP A 167 -1.11 16.54 9.78
C ASP A 167 0.34 16.12 10.03
N PRO A 168 1.29 16.66 9.24
CA PRO A 168 2.65 16.17 9.25
C PRO A 168 3.40 16.61 10.51
N THR A 169 4.23 15.71 11.00
CA THR A 169 5.30 16.05 11.95
C THR A 169 6.64 16.03 11.23
N PHE A 170 7.47 17.04 11.51
CA PHE A 170 8.80 17.18 10.91
C PHE A 170 9.84 16.75 11.94
N GLY A 171 10.53 15.67 11.63
CA GLY A 171 11.58 15.09 12.46
C GLY A 171 12.98 15.56 12.06
N ARG A 172 13.96 14.70 12.29
CA ARG A 172 15.38 14.96 12.09
C ARG A 172 15.72 15.29 10.63
N ILE A 173 16.67 16.21 10.45
CA ILE A 173 17.40 16.41 9.20
C ILE A 173 18.62 15.47 9.22
N HIS A 174 18.76 14.70 8.16
CA HIS A 174 19.81 13.69 8.05
C HIS A 174 21.07 14.24 7.37
N ASP A 175 22.21 13.69 7.77
CA ASP A 175 23.48 14.05 7.16
C ASP A 175 23.58 13.51 5.73
N ARG A 176 24.01 14.37 4.81
CA ARG A 176 24.08 14.08 3.38
C ARG A 176 25.13 13.02 3.05
N GLU A 177 26.30 13.11 3.65
CA GLU A 177 27.41 12.17 3.45
C GLU A 177 27.00 10.78 3.92
N ALA A 178 26.42 10.70 5.11
CA ALA A 178 25.92 9.45 5.68
C ALA A 178 24.90 8.79 4.75
N VAL A 179 23.86 9.53 4.34
CA VAL A 179 22.78 8.99 3.47
C VAL A 179 23.33 8.62 2.08
N ALA A 180 24.22 9.43 1.48
CA ALA A 180 24.85 9.10 0.21
C ALA A 180 25.66 7.79 0.30
N GLY A 181 26.36 7.56 1.43
CA GLY A 181 27.09 6.33 1.70
C GLY A 181 26.20 5.08 1.78
N LEU A 182 24.97 5.21 2.30
CA LEU A 182 23.98 4.12 2.32
C LEU A 182 23.52 3.73 0.91
N MET A 183 23.44 4.69 0.01
CA MET A 183 22.97 4.52 -1.35
C MET A 183 24.08 4.18 -2.35
N GLY A 184 25.36 4.28 -1.95
CA GLY A 184 26.51 4.07 -2.82
C GLY A 184 26.65 5.13 -3.92
N ILE A 185 26.19 6.37 -3.65
CA ILE A 185 26.27 7.52 -4.55
C ILE A 185 27.16 8.61 -3.92
N LYS A 186 27.47 9.65 -4.70
CA LYS A 186 28.22 10.79 -4.18
C LYS A 186 27.27 11.76 -3.43
N PRO A 187 27.71 12.45 -2.39
CA PRO A 187 26.92 13.50 -1.75
C PRO A 187 26.43 14.58 -2.73
N THR A 188 27.19 14.85 -3.79
CA THR A 188 26.85 15.79 -4.85
C THR A 188 25.67 15.34 -5.75
N ASP A 189 25.31 14.06 -5.72
CA ASP A 189 24.17 13.50 -6.46
C ASP A 189 22.84 13.74 -5.73
N ILE A 190 22.89 14.16 -4.46
CA ILE A 190 21.73 14.60 -3.68
C ILE A 190 21.48 16.08 -3.98
N SER A 191 20.21 16.46 -4.19
CA SER A 191 19.83 17.85 -4.50
C SER A 191 20.02 18.78 -3.29
N ASP A 192 20.37 20.04 -3.56
CA ASP A 192 20.52 21.09 -2.57
C ASP A 192 19.22 21.89 -2.35
N GLU A 193 18.16 21.61 -3.12
CA GLU A 193 16.90 22.39 -3.08
C GLU A 193 16.18 22.28 -1.73
N ALA A 194 16.33 21.16 -1.03
CA ALA A 194 15.77 20.95 0.30
C ALA A 194 16.54 19.85 1.05
N PRO A 195 16.51 19.85 2.41
CA PRO A 195 17.24 18.88 3.20
C PRO A 195 16.62 17.48 3.13
N ILE A 196 17.44 16.45 3.38
CA ILE A 196 16.95 15.12 3.70
C ILE A 196 16.31 15.18 5.08
N GLN A 197 15.01 14.98 5.18
CA GLN A 197 14.33 15.10 6.46
C GLN A 197 13.31 13.98 6.66
N THR A 198 13.24 13.46 7.90
CA THR A 198 12.16 12.58 8.33
C THR A 198 10.88 13.39 8.49
N ILE A 199 9.80 12.92 7.86
CA ILE A 199 8.46 13.48 7.98
C ILE A 199 7.48 12.32 8.19
N SER A 200 6.48 12.53 9.04
CA SER A 200 5.44 11.53 9.30
C SER A 200 4.05 12.13 9.13
N THR A 201 3.23 11.45 8.34
CA THR A 201 1.79 11.66 8.24
C THR A 201 1.00 10.45 8.74
N GLY A 202 1.67 9.60 9.54
CA GLY A 202 1.19 8.32 10.07
C GLY A 202 2.31 7.28 10.16
N LEU A 203 3.17 7.24 9.13
CA LEU A 203 4.45 6.52 9.13
C LEU A 203 5.58 7.50 8.78
N PRO A 204 6.74 7.43 9.47
CA PRO A 204 7.84 8.37 9.25
C PRO A 204 8.78 7.92 8.12
N PHE A 205 8.99 8.77 7.11
CA PHE A 205 9.92 8.55 6.01
C PHE A 205 10.95 9.67 5.89
N ALA A 206 12.21 9.34 5.66
CA ALA A 206 13.22 10.31 5.25
C ALA A 206 13.09 10.56 3.74
N ILE A 207 12.74 11.77 3.34
CA ILE A 207 12.64 12.16 1.93
C ILE A 207 14.03 12.53 1.43
N VAL A 208 14.51 11.77 0.43
CA VAL A 208 15.87 11.91 -0.12
C VAL A 208 15.79 12.49 -1.54
N PRO A 209 16.11 13.78 -1.73
CA PRO A 209 16.04 14.41 -3.04
C PRO A 209 17.28 14.04 -3.87
N ILE A 210 17.08 13.31 -4.96
CA ILE A 210 18.12 12.95 -5.94
C ILE A 210 18.12 13.99 -7.06
N LYS A 211 19.32 14.43 -7.48
CA LYS A 211 19.48 15.49 -8.48
C LYS A 211 19.00 15.04 -9.85
N GLU A 212 19.53 13.93 -10.33
CA GLU A 212 19.35 13.43 -11.68
C GLU A 212 18.46 12.18 -11.72
N ARG A 213 17.57 12.11 -12.69
CA ARG A 213 16.72 10.93 -12.93
C ARG A 213 17.54 9.66 -13.19
N THR A 214 18.63 9.78 -13.91
CA THR A 214 19.54 8.66 -14.21
C THR A 214 20.17 8.07 -12.96
N THR A 215 20.50 8.91 -11.98
CA THR A 215 20.95 8.47 -10.65
C THR A 215 19.83 7.75 -9.91
N LEU A 216 18.62 8.32 -9.87
CA LEU A 216 17.46 7.67 -9.24
C LEU A 216 17.21 6.28 -9.86
N GLN A 217 17.20 6.17 -11.18
CA GLN A 217 16.97 4.91 -11.90
C GLN A 217 18.03 3.84 -11.59
N SER A 218 19.28 4.26 -11.43
CA SER A 218 20.41 3.37 -11.20
C SER A 218 20.62 3.02 -9.72
N LEU A 219 19.85 3.61 -8.78
CA LEU A 219 20.01 3.35 -7.35
C LEU A 219 19.96 1.85 -7.03
N ARG A 220 20.93 1.41 -6.26
CA ARG A 220 21.03 0.07 -5.67
C ARG A 220 21.47 0.23 -4.22
N PRO A 221 20.55 0.70 -3.35
CA PRO A 221 20.90 0.96 -1.96
C PRO A 221 21.36 -0.32 -1.25
N ASP A 222 22.33 -0.18 -0.36
CA ASP A 222 22.77 -1.27 0.50
C ASP A 222 21.73 -1.47 1.63
N GLN A 223 20.86 -2.44 1.44
CA GLN A 223 19.73 -2.69 2.33
C GLN A 223 20.16 -3.01 3.77
N GLU A 224 21.29 -3.68 3.94
CA GLU A 224 21.83 -4.01 5.27
C GLU A 224 22.30 -2.76 6.02
N LYS A 225 23.01 -1.88 5.32
CA LYS A 225 23.43 -0.60 5.91
C LYS A 225 22.23 0.29 6.23
N ILE A 226 21.23 0.33 5.33
CA ILE A 226 20.01 1.12 5.58
C ILE A 226 19.26 0.56 6.78
N ARG A 227 19.11 -0.75 6.90
CA ARG A 227 18.48 -1.38 8.06
C ARG A 227 19.18 -0.98 9.35
N THR A 228 20.52 -1.12 9.40
CA THR A 228 21.31 -0.70 10.56
C THR A 228 21.15 0.78 10.88
N TYR A 229 21.09 1.62 9.84
CA TYR A 229 20.84 3.05 10.02
C TYR A 229 19.46 3.34 10.60
N VAL A 230 18.42 2.73 10.06
CA VAL A 230 17.02 2.89 10.53
C VAL A 230 16.85 2.38 11.96
N GLU A 231 17.48 1.27 12.33
CA GLU A 231 17.46 0.74 13.71
C GLU A 231 18.04 1.71 14.74
N GLN A 232 18.94 2.60 14.31
CA GLN A 232 19.55 3.65 15.18
C GLN A 232 18.69 4.93 15.21
N GLU A 233 17.66 5.03 14.36
CA GLU A 233 16.80 6.19 14.22
C GLU A 233 15.35 5.81 14.60
N PRO A 234 14.96 5.90 15.89
CA PRO A 234 13.69 5.35 16.39
C PRO A 234 12.45 5.98 15.73
N ASP A 235 12.60 7.20 15.18
CA ASP A 235 11.52 7.94 14.51
C ASP A 235 11.59 7.85 12.98
N LEU A 236 12.24 6.81 12.44
CA LEU A 236 12.39 6.59 11.01
C LEU A 236 11.91 5.18 10.63
N ALA A 237 10.91 5.06 9.75
CA ALA A 237 10.49 3.77 9.20
C ALA A 237 11.38 3.36 8.03
N TRP A 238 11.60 4.27 7.05
CA TRP A 238 12.45 4.01 5.88
C TRP A 238 12.83 5.28 5.12
N LEU A 239 13.63 5.14 4.05
CA LEU A 239 14.00 6.19 3.13
C LEU A 239 13.12 6.14 1.86
N TYR A 240 12.76 7.30 1.34
CA TYR A 240 12.00 7.45 0.10
C TYR A 240 12.74 8.38 -0.85
N TYR A 241 13.06 7.90 -2.04
CA TYR A 241 13.93 8.58 -3.00
C TYR A 241 13.09 9.29 -4.05
N VAL A 242 13.34 10.58 -4.25
CA VAL A 242 12.56 11.41 -5.17
C VAL A 242 13.48 12.25 -6.06
N THR A 243 13.02 12.57 -7.29
CA THR A 243 13.68 13.54 -8.15
C THR A 243 12.66 14.43 -8.85
N ARG A 244 13.02 15.68 -9.07
CA ARG A 244 12.26 16.63 -9.91
C ARG A 244 12.70 16.61 -11.38
N ASP A 245 13.78 15.91 -11.70
CA ASP A 245 14.19 15.66 -13.05
C ASP A 245 13.28 14.60 -13.70
N THR A 246 12.20 15.07 -14.32
CA THR A 246 11.20 14.27 -15.03
C THR A 246 11.25 14.59 -16.52
N GLN A 247 10.91 13.63 -17.39
CA GLN A 247 10.85 13.88 -18.83
C GLN A 247 9.52 14.48 -19.26
N ASP A 248 8.45 14.16 -18.52
CA ASP A 248 7.10 14.64 -18.77
C ASP A 248 6.82 15.85 -17.86
N PRO A 249 6.52 17.03 -18.42
CA PRO A 249 6.24 18.22 -17.63
C PRO A 249 4.96 18.12 -16.78
N THR A 250 4.09 17.14 -17.04
CA THR A 250 2.90 16.85 -16.22
C THR A 250 3.23 16.08 -14.97
N ILE A 251 4.42 15.47 -14.90
CA ILE A 251 4.94 14.75 -13.73
C ILE A 251 5.79 15.72 -12.91
N GLY A 252 5.34 16.00 -11.69
CA GLY A 252 6.06 16.88 -10.76
C GLY A 252 7.26 16.24 -10.09
N LEU A 253 7.16 14.93 -9.80
CA LEU A 253 8.22 14.11 -9.19
C LEU A 253 8.23 12.70 -9.77
N ARG A 254 9.41 12.10 -9.80
CA ARG A 254 9.60 10.68 -9.93
C ARG A 254 10.14 10.11 -8.63
N ALA A 255 9.65 8.95 -8.21
CA ALA A 255 9.98 8.39 -6.91
C ALA A 255 10.31 6.89 -6.98
N ARG A 256 11.06 6.41 -5.98
CA ARG A 256 11.29 4.98 -5.74
C ARG A 256 11.18 4.68 -4.26
N GLY A 257 10.45 3.61 -3.92
CA GLY A 257 10.36 3.01 -2.59
C GLY A 257 11.10 1.68 -2.59
N ILE A 258 12.38 1.67 -2.20
CA ILE A 258 13.22 0.47 -2.25
C ILE A 258 13.43 -0.04 -0.83
N TYR A 259 12.91 -1.22 -0.53
CA TYR A 259 12.86 -1.86 0.80
C TYR A 259 13.65 -3.18 0.79
N PRO A 260 13.96 -3.78 1.96
CA PRO A 260 14.67 -5.07 2.04
C PRO A 260 13.96 -6.21 1.33
N VAL A 261 12.64 -6.18 1.31
CA VAL A 261 11.80 -7.23 0.69
C VAL A 261 11.57 -7.01 -0.80
N GLY A 262 11.94 -5.85 -1.34
CA GLY A 262 11.73 -5.50 -2.75
C GLY A 262 11.48 -4.02 -2.96
N GLU A 263 11.08 -3.65 -4.17
CA GLU A 263 10.69 -2.30 -4.53
C GLU A 263 9.18 -2.18 -4.59
N ASP A 264 8.63 -1.24 -3.82
CA ASP A 264 7.21 -0.96 -3.74
C ASP A 264 6.72 -0.19 -4.99
N PRO A 265 5.69 -0.65 -5.69
CA PRO A 265 5.16 0.05 -6.86
C PRO A 265 4.61 1.44 -6.56
N ALA A 266 4.01 1.65 -5.39
CA ALA A 266 3.40 2.93 -5.03
C ALA A 266 3.29 3.11 -3.51
N THR A 267 4.08 4.02 -2.95
CA THR A 267 4.16 4.28 -1.51
C THR A 267 3.33 5.51 -1.12
N GLY A 268 2.02 5.35 -0.99
CA GLY A 268 1.12 6.46 -0.67
C GLY A 268 1.41 7.16 0.66
N SER A 269 1.93 6.45 1.68
CA SER A 269 2.33 7.03 2.96
C SER A 269 3.55 7.96 2.81
N ALA A 270 4.60 7.54 2.11
CA ALA A 270 5.77 8.37 1.85
C ALA A 270 5.47 9.52 0.88
N SER A 271 4.55 9.32 -0.07
CA SER A 271 4.09 10.37 -0.99
C SER A 271 3.41 11.52 -0.25
N GLY A 272 2.62 11.22 0.80
CA GLY A 272 2.04 12.26 1.67
C GLY A 272 3.11 13.03 2.45
N CYS A 273 4.12 12.34 2.99
CA CYS A 273 5.29 12.98 3.60
C CYS A 273 6.01 13.88 2.60
N THR A 274 6.13 13.44 1.34
CA THR A 274 6.77 14.22 0.26
C THR A 274 5.97 15.48 -0.06
N ALA A 275 4.63 15.44 -0.10
CA ALA A 275 3.81 16.63 -0.29
C ALA A 275 4.06 17.68 0.82
N ALA A 276 4.07 17.24 2.07
CA ALA A 276 4.38 18.11 3.21
C ALA A 276 5.79 18.70 3.12
N TRP A 277 6.77 17.88 2.73
CA TRP A 277 8.16 18.29 2.52
C TRP A 277 8.26 19.37 1.43
N MET A 278 7.61 19.16 0.28
CA MET A 278 7.62 20.12 -0.82
C MET A 278 7.04 21.47 -0.43
N VAL A 279 5.89 21.48 0.25
CA VAL A 279 5.24 22.73 0.71
C VAL A 279 6.08 23.44 1.78
N ARG A 280 6.69 22.68 2.70
CA ARG A 280 7.57 23.24 3.73
C ARG A 280 8.75 24.00 3.15
N TYR A 281 9.37 23.45 2.12
CA TYR A 281 10.59 23.99 1.50
C TYR A 281 10.33 24.82 0.24
N GLY A 282 9.07 25.14 -0.06
CA GLY A 282 8.70 26.01 -1.18
C GLY A 282 8.88 25.38 -2.56
N LEU A 283 8.94 24.03 -2.63
CA LEU A 283 9.03 23.27 -3.88
C LEU A 283 7.65 23.04 -4.52
N ALA A 284 6.58 23.24 -3.76
CA ALA A 284 5.20 23.29 -4.20
C ALA A 284 4.45 24.40 -3.47
N ASN A 285 3.44 25.00 -4.12
CA ASN A 285 2.55 25.96 -3.48
C ASN A 285 1.55 25.23 -2.55
N THR A 286 0.95 26.01 -1.62
CA THR A 286 -0.14 25.49 -0.79
C THR A 286 -1.29 24.94 -1.66
N ASP A 287 -1.80 23.77 -1.32
CA ASP A 287 -2.88 23.05 -2.01
C ASP A 287 -2.61 22.75 -3.51
N GLN A 288 -1.40 22.98 -3.99
CA GLN A 288 -1.01 22.57 -5.33
C GLN A 288 -0.99 21.03 -5.43
N THR A 289 -1.73 20.50 -6.38
CA THR A 289 -1.63 19.08 -6.71
C THR A 289 -0.33 18.80 -7.44
N VAL A 290 0.45 17.87 -6.93
CA VAL A 290 1.68 17.37 -7.55
C VAL A 290 1.46 15.92 -7.94
N HIS A 291 1.81 15.58 -9.18
CA HIS A 291 1.78 14.23 -9.70
C HIS A 291 3.14 13.57 -9.44
N ILE A 292 3.14 12.45 -8.74
CA ILE A 292 4.29 11.60 -8.48
C ILE A 292 4.15 10.31 -9.29
N GLU A 293 5.15 10.02 -10.12
CA GLU A 293 5.28 8.73 -10.80
C GLU A 293 6.23 7.83 -10.04
N GLN A 294 5.80 6.58 -9.72
CA GLN A 294 6.60 5.56 -9.02
C GLN A 294 6.44 4.20 -9.69
N GLY A 295 7.34 3.25 -9.44
CA GLY A 295 7.22 1.85 -9.86
C GLY A 295 7.57 1.58 -11.32
N VAL A 296 8.07 2.57 -12.06
CA VAL A 296 8.44 2.41 -13.48
C VAL A 296 9.61 1.44 -13.64
N GLU A 297 10.56 1.47 -12.72
CA GLU A 297 11.76 0.63 -12.72
C GLU A 297 11.46 -0.85 -12.53
N ILE A 298 10.28 -1.18 -12.00
CA ILE A 298 9.79 -2.56 -11.77
C ILE A 298 8.62 -2.92 -12.69
N ASN A 299 8.38 -2.13 -13.75
CA ASN A 299 7.30 -2.33 -14.73
C ASN A 299 5.88 -2.31 -14.12
N ARG A 300 5.69 -1.57 -13.04
CA ARG A 300 4.38 -1.30 -12.42
C ARG A 300 4.19 0.21 -12.22
N PRO A 301 4.07 0.98 -13.32
CA PRO A 301 3.94 2.42 -13.23
C PRO A 301 2.70 2.80 -12.42
N SER A 302 2.90 3.74 -11.50
CA SER A 302 1.88 4.22 -10.57
C SER A 302 1.75 5.72 -10.66
N GLN A 303 0.50 6.23 -10.56
CA GLN A 303 0.15 7.64 -10.67
C GLN A 303 -0.41 8.10 -9.31
N ILE A 304 0.42 8.77 -8.53
CA ILE A 304 0.05 9.23 -7.19
C ILE A 304 -0.10 10.75 -7.23
N PHE A 305 -1.24 11.26 -6.81
CA PHE A 305 -1.50 12.70 -6.76
C PHE A 305 -1.49 13.16 -5.31
N VAL A 306 -0.67 14.15 -5.00
CA VAL A 306 -0.49 14.60 -3.63
C VAL A 306 -0.63 16.11 -3.51
N ARG A 307 -1.08 16.59 -2.36
CA ARG A 307 -1.10 18.01 -2.00
C ARG A 307 -1.04 18.20 -0.50
N ALA A 308 -0.58 19.35 -0.07
CA ALA A 308 -0.62 19.76 1.32
C ALA A 308 -0.93 21.26 1.40
N GLY A 309 -1.65 21.66 2.44
CA GLY A 309 -1.93 23.05 2.75
C GLY A 309 -0.84 23.67 3.63
N ARG A 310 -0.82 25.00 3.70
CA ARG A 310 0.05 25.74 4.60
C ARG A 310 -0.71 26.93 5.21
N GLU A 311 -0.65 27.07 6.53
CA GLU A 311 -1.17 28.20 7.28
C GLU A 311 -0.05 28.78 8.15
N GLY A 312 0.46 29.94 7.77
CA GLY A 312 1.66 30.51 8.38
C GLY A 312 2.86 29.56 8.25
N ASP A 313 3.41 29.13 9.38
CA ASP A 313 4.54 28.17 9.41
C ASP A 313 4.11 26.69 9.50
N LYS A 314 2.81 26.41 9.63
CA LYS A 314 2.28 25.06 9.75
C LYS A 314 1.90 24.50 8.40
N VAL A 315 2.38 23.30 8.10
CA VAL A 315 1.90 22.48 7.00
C VAL A 315 0.81 21.56 7.54
N LEU A 316 -0.28 21.42 6.81
CA LEU A 316 -1.48 20.69 7.25
C LEU A 316 -2.26 20.16 6.03
N ASN A 317 -3.39 19.50 6.26
CA ASN A 317 -4.29 19.03 5.19
C ASN A 317 -3.59 18.18 4.12
N VAL A 318 -2.73 17.27 4.53
CA VAL A 318 -2.04 16.36 3.58
C VAL A 318 -3.04 15.42 2.94
N ARG A 319 -3.03 15.37 1.62
CA ARG A 319 -3.91 14.52 0.83
C ARG A 319 -3.14 13.73 -0.20
N VAL A 320 -3.54 12.47 -0.34
CA VAL A 320 -2.96 11.52 -1.29
C VAL A 320 -4.10 10.84 -2.03
N GLY A 321 -4.06 10.87 -3.34
CA GLY A 321 -5.13 10.35 -4.18
C GLY A 321 -4.64 9.66 -5.44
N GLY A 322 -5.56 8.96 -6.08
CA GLY A 322 -5.34 8.24 -7.33
C GLY A 322 -6.54 7.37 -7.71
N ASN A 323 -6.37 6.67 -8.81
CA ASN A 323 -7.37 5.72 -9.29
C ASN A 323 -7.17 4.34 -8.67
N VAL A 324 -8.22 3.52 -8.71
CA VAL A 324 -8.19 2.13 -8.27
C VAL A 324 -8.89 1.28 -9.32
N VAL A 325 -8.21 0.27 -9.80
CA VAL A 325 -8.67 -0.61 -10.89
C VAL A 325 -8.96 -2.01 -10.32
N GLY A 326 -10.14 -2.56 -10.60
CA GLY A 326 -10.51 -3.93 -10.22
C GLY A 326 -9.74 -4.95 -11.08
N ILE A 327 -9.23 -6.01 -10.45
CA ILE A 327 -8.42 -7.05 -11.13
C ILE A 327 -9.09 -8.41 -11.05
N ALA A 328 -9.47 -8.84 -9.85
CA ALA A 328 -10.04 -10.17 -9.62
C ALA A 328 -10.94 -10.16 -8.38
N GLU A 329 -11.80 -11.15 -8.29
CA GLU A 329 -12.54 -11.47 -7.06
C GLU A 329 -12.66 -12.98 -6.92
N GLY A 330 -12.81 -13.45 -5.68
CA GLY A 330 -12.90 -14.88 -5.40
C GLY A 330 -13.16 -15.17 -3.92
N GLU A 331 -12.97 -16.43 -3.54
CA GLU A 331 -13.15 -16.89 -2.17
C GLU A 331 -11.95 -17.71 -1.69
N TYR A 332 -11.50 -17.45 -0.48
CA TYR A 332 -10.64 -18.35 0.28
C TYR A 332 -11.48 -19.32 1.08
N SER A 333 -11.12 -20.59 1.03
CA SER A 333 -11.74 -21.69 1.78
C SER A 333 -10.79 -22.13 2.89
N LEU A 334 -11.20 -21.98 4.16
CA LEU A 334 -10.41 -22.32 5.35
C LEU A 334 -11.11 -23.38 6.19
#